data_541e5fbede44bd52d8163dc801e953a9
#
_entry.id   541e5fbede44bd52d8163dc801e953a9
#
_cell.length_a   1.000
_cell.length_b   1.000
_cell.length_c   1.000
_cell.angle_alpha   90.00
_cell.angle_beta   90.00
_cell.angle_gamma   90.00
#
_symmetry.space_group_name_H-M   'P 1'
#
loop_
_entity.id
_entity.type
_entity.pdbx_description
1 polymer ?
#
loop_
_entity_poly.entity_id
_entity_poly.type
_entity_poly.pdbx_seq_one_letter_code
_entity_poly.pdbx_strand_id
1 'polypeptide(L)'
;MVSQNLLNLAMEMEWLKTGITPLKELIAFLQKKSQTNNIHKKQLIKELRNNLNVFSNGFLNNASFDAIVDLLSNDAFQEAVKNNFSFRKLRNGKILAIHIKDERNKKYEGWDAEKLTDKIDEKITELRNIRKMNGGTFKGVKNNISLMISNLFFRMKLLADFILSEAN
;
A
#
# COMPACT_ATOMS: atom_id res chain seq x y z
N MET A 1 -29.92 11.17 -10.66
CA MET A 1 -29.09 11.20 -9.44
C MET A 1 -28.31 9.89 -9.19
N VAL A 2 -28.86 8.72 -9.50
CA VAL A 2 -28.18 7.42 -9.33
C VAL A 2 -27.01 7.23 -10.32
N SER A 3 -27.10 7.82 -11.53
CA SER A 3 -26.07 7.68 -12.57
C SER A 3 -24.77 8.44 -12.28
N GLN A 4 -24.85 9.58 -11.59
CA GLN A 4 -23.67 10.40 -11.28
C GLN A 4 -22.79 9.77 -10.19
N ASN A 5 -23.39 9.14 -9.19
CA ASN A 5 -22.65 8.42 -8.15
C ASN A 5 -21.98 7.13 -8.68
N LEU A 6 -22.62 6.43 -9.61
CA LEU A 6 -22.03 5.25 -10.27
C LEU A 6 -20.89 5.62 -11.22
N LEU A 7 -21.02 6.76 -11.94
CA LEU A 7 -19.93 7.28 -12.79
C LEU A 7 -18.72 7.73 -11.96
N ASN A 8 -18.97 8.39 -10.82
CA ASN A 8 -17.90 8.80 -9.92
C ASN A 8 -17.20 7.59 -9.29
N LEU A 9 -17.95 6.56 -8.90
CA LEU A 9 -17.38 5.30 -8.37
C LEU A 9 -16.55 4.59 -9.45
N ALA A 10 -17.00 4.55 -10.70
CA ALA A 10 -16.27 3.95 -11.81
C ALA A 10 -15.00 4.75 -12.15
N MET A 11 -15.04 6.09 -12.11
CA MET A 11 -13.88 6.95 -12.30
C MET A 11 -12.88 6.86 -11.13
N GLU A 12 -13.37 6.68 -9.91
CA GLU A 12 -12.55 6.56 -8.71
C GLU A 12 -11.68 5.30 -8.68
N MET A 13 -12.02 4.27 -9.45
CA MET A 13 -11.31 3.00 -9.53
C MET A 13 -10.49 2.82 -10.81
N GLU A 14 -10.56 3.76 -11.76
CA GLU A 14 -9.82 3.70 -13.05
C GLU A 14 -8.29 3.62 -12.86
N TRP A 15 -7.76 4.24 -11.81
CA TRP A 15 -6.34 4.17 -11.48
C TRP A 15 -5.86 2.75 -11.13
N LEU A 16 -6.74 1.89 -10.58
CA LEU A 16 -6.44 0.48 -10.35
C LEU A 16 -6.36 -0.32 -11.64
N LYS A 17 -7.20 0.04 -12.63
CA LYS A 17 -7.31 -0.66 -13.90
C LYS A 17 -6.01 -0.62 -14.70
N THR A 18 -5.33 0.53 -14.73
CA THR A 18 -4.04 0.71 -15.41
C THR A 18 -2.87 0.07 -14.66
N GLY A 19 -3.02 -0.23 -13.36
CA GLY A 19 -1.98 -0.80 -12.50
C GLY A 19 -2.05 -2.32 -12.29
N ILE A 20 -3.13 -3.01 -12.75
CA ILE A 20 -3.37 -4.42 -12.38
C ILE A 20 -2.38 -5.38 -13.04
N THR A 21 -2.06 -5.23 -14.34
CA THR A 21 -1.12 -6.15 -15.01
C THR A 21 0.29 -6.04 -14.45
N PRO A 22 0.87 -4.83 -14.31
CA PRO A 22 2.13 -4.66 -13.58
C PRO A 22 2.06 -5.11 -12.12
N LEU A 23 0.90 -5.00 -11.48
CA LEU A 23 0.70 -5.39 -10.09
C LEU A 23 0.83 -6.90 -9.88
N LYS A 24 0.30 -7.73 -10.79
CA LYS A 24 0.43 -9.20 -10.71
C LYS A 24 1.89 -9.66 -10.76
N GLU A 25 2.68 -9.07 -11.64
CA GLU A 25 4.11 -9.35 -11.73
C GLU A 25 4.84 -8.91 -10.45
N LEU A 26 4.52 -7.73 -9.94
CA LEU A 26 5.07 -7.19 -8.71
C LEU A 26 4.79 -8.10 -7.51
N ILE A 27 3.57 -8.59 -7.38
CA ILE A 27 3.14 -9.55 -6.34
C ILE A 27 3.93 -10.86 -6.46
N ALA A 28 4.11 -11.39 -7.68
CA ALA A 28 4.87 -12.60 -7.93
C ALA A 28 6.35 -12.45 -7.54
N PHE A 29 6.96 -11.30 -7.84
CA PHE A 29 8.34 -10.99 -7.45
C PHE A 29 8.48 -10.84 -5.93
N LEU A 30 7.53 -10.22 -5.26
CA LEU A 30 7.51 -10.13 -3.79
C LEU A 30 7.41 -11.52 -3.15
N GLN A 31 6.69 -12.46 -3.76
CA GLN A 31 6.65 -13.84 -3.30
C GLN A 31 8.04 -14.47 -3.28
N LYS A 32 8.85 -14.25 -4.33
CA LYS A 32 10.24 -14.75 -4.39
C LYS A 32 11.12 -14.07 -3.34
N LYS A 33 11.01 -12.75 -3.20
CA LYS A 33 11.79 -11.97 -2.20
C LYS A 33 11.43 -12.33 -0.75
N SER A 34 10.24 -12.87 -0.49
CA SER A 34 9.85 -13.33 0.85
C SER A 34 10.56 -14.62 1.28
N GLN A 35 11.26 -15.28 0.38
CA GLN A 35 12.09 -16.45 0.68
C GLN A 35 13.44 -16.01 1.24
N THR A 36 13.47 -15.64 2.50
CA THR A 36 14.64 -15.18 3.24
C THR A 36 14.65 -15.80 4.64
N ASN A 37 15.84 -15.97 5.22
CA ASN A 37 15.98 -16.46 6.59
C ASN A 37 15.73 -15.36 7.64
N ASN A 38 15.72 -14.08 7.24
CA ASN A 38 15.39 -12.98 8.15
C ASN A 38 13.88 -12.92 8.37
N ILE A 39 13.43 -13.24 9.58
CA ILE A 39 12.01 -13.37 9.89
C ILE A 39 11.23 -12.05 9.71
N HIS A 40 11.77 -10.93 10.16
CA HIS A 40 11.11 -9.63 10.03
C HIS A 40 11.05 -9.15 8.58
N LYS A 41 12.15 -9.30 7.83
CA LYS A 41 12.16 -9.02 6.39
C LYS A 41 11.10 -9.86 5.66
N LYS A 42 11.03 -11.14 5.96
CA LYS A 42 10.03 -12.05 5.39
C LYS A 42 8.60 -11.60 5.69
N GLN A 43 8.32 -11.27 6.96
CA GLN A 43 6.99 -10.83 7.39
C GLN A 43 6.58 -9.51 6.74
N LEU A 44 7.49 -8.53 6.66
CA LEU A 44 7.26 -7.25 6.02
C LEU A 44 6.94 -7.39 4.52
N ILE A 45 7.71 -8.22 3.82
CA ILE A 45 7.48 -8.47 2.38
C ILE A 45 6.13 -9.19 2.17
N LYS A 46 5.81 -10.17 3.03
CA LYS A 46 4.52 -10.87 2.97
C LYS A 46 3.34 -9.93 3.25
N GLU A 47 3.45 -9.06 4.25
CA GLU A 47 2.43 -8.07 4.57
C GLU A 47 2.21 -7.12 3.40
N LEU A 48 3.28 -6.56 2.81
CA LEU A 48 3.19 -5.71 1.63
C LEU A 48 2.51 -6.43 0.46
N ARG A 49 2.92 -7.65 0.17
CA ARG A 49 2.30 -8.49 -0.87
C ARG A 49 0.81 -8.71 -0.61
N ASN A 50 0.45 -9.07 0.63
CA ASN A 50 -0.93 -9.33 0.99
C ASN A 50 -1.79 -8.06 0.87
N ASN A 51 -1.27 -6.91 1.28
CA ASN A 51 -1.95 -5.63 1.12
C ASN A 51 -2.17 -5.28 -0.35
N LEU A 52 -1.18 -5.49 -1.21
CA LEU A 52 -1.34 -5.29 -2.66
C LEU A 52 -2.38 -6.26 -3.25
N ASN A 53 -2.44 -7.51 -2.77
CA ASN A 53 -3.50 -8.46 -3.15
C ASN A 53 -4.89 -8.00 -2.71
N VAL A 54 -5.03 -7.39 -1.54
CA VAL A 54 -6.30 -6.80 -1.09
C VAL A 54 -6.80 -5.76 -2.10
N PHE A 55 -5.93 -4.88 -2.57
CA PHE A 55 -6.30 -3.90 -3.61
C PHE A 55 -6.67 -4.57 -4.93
N SER A 56 -5.89 -5.53 -5.40
CA SER A 56 -6.17 -6.27 -6.64
C SER A 56 -7.51 -7.00 -6.59
N ASN A 57 -7.76 -7.75 -5.53
CA ASN A 57 -9.01 -8.47 -5.34
C ASN A 57 -10.19 -7.53 -5.09
N GLY A 58 -9.99 -6.47 -4.34
CA GLY A 58 -10.99 -5.45 -4.09
C GLY A 58 -11.48 -4.79 -5.39
N PHE A 59 -10.55 -4.46 -6.29
CA PHE A 59 -10.89 -3.96 -7.62
C PHE A 59 -11.68 -4.98 -8.44
N LEU A 60 -11.18 -6.21 -8.56
CA LEU A 60 -11.82 -7.27 -9.36
C LEU A 60 -13.24 -7.59 -8.90
N ASN A 61 -13.52 -7.46 -7.60
CA ASN A 61 -14.79 -7.82 -7.00
C ASN A 61 -15.66 -6.60 -6.60
N ASN A 62 -15.29 -5.41 -7.05
CA ASN A 62 -15.99 -4.16 -6.70
C ASN A 62 -16.19 -3.98 -5.18
N ALA A 63 -15.18 -4.30 -4.39
CA ALA A 63 -15.23 -4.17 -2.94
C ALA A 63 -15.37 -2.71 -2.51
N SER A 64 -16.11 -2.48 -1.43
CA SER A 64 -16.17 -1.15 -0.80
C SER A 64 -14.83 -0.76 -0.18
N PHE A 65 -14.61 0.54 0.02
CA PHE A 65 -13.44 1.02 0.76
C PHE A 65 -13.44 0.51 2.21
N ASP A 66 -14.62 0.35 2.82
CA ASP A 66 -14.76 -0.28 4.14
C ASP A 66 -14.16 -1.69 4.15
N ALA A 67 -14.50 -2.52 3.18
CA ALA A 67 -13.99 -3.88 3.06
C ALA A 67 -12.48 -3.91 2.79
N ILE A 68 -11.97 -3.02 1.93
CA ILE A 68 -10.53 -2.93 1.64
C ILE A 68 -9.76 -2.58 2.90
N VAL A 69 -10.17 -1.55 3.63
CA VAL A 69 -9.47 -1.09 4.84
C VAL A 69 -9.52 -2.14 5.96
N ASP A 70 -10.61 -2.90 6.07
CA ASP A 70 -10.72 -4.02 7.02
C ASP A 70 -9.64 -5.09 6.81
N LEU A 71 -9.26 -5.33 5.56
CA LEU A 71 -8.34 -6.40 5.18
C LEU A 71 -6.87 -5.96 5.12
N LEU A 72 -6.59 -4.65 5.11
CA LEU A 72 -5.22 -4.16 5.15
C LEU A 72 -4.57 -4.49 6.51
N SER A 73 -3.27 -4.80 6.49
CA SER A 73 -2.49 -5.10 7.68
C SER A 73 -1.27 -4.18 7.81
N ASN A 74 -0.92 -3.85 9.05
CA ASN A 74 0.31 -3.18 9.44
C ASN A 74 0.99 -3.90 10.63
N ASP A 75 0.60 -5.12 10.89
CA ASP A 75 1.06 -5.89 12.07
C ASP A 75 2.55 -6.23 11.98
N ALA A 76 3.02 -6.63 10.79
CA ALA A 76 4.43 -6.96 10.57
C ALA A 76 5.34 -5.72 10.75
N PHE A 77 4.88 -4.54 10.32
CA PHE A 77 5.61 -3.30 10.56
C PHE A 77 5.71 -3.00 12.06
N GLN A 78 4.60 -3.06 12.78
CA GLN A 78 4.56 -2.77 14.22
C GLN A 78 5.43 -3.76 15.00
N GLU A 79 5.40 -5.03 14.64
CA GLU A 79 6.25 -6.05 15.26
C GLU A 79 7.75 -5.82 14.94
N ALA A 80 8.07 -5.42 13.73
CA ALA A 80 9.44 -5.08 13.33
C ALA A 80 9.98 -3.88 14.13
N VAL A 81 9.18 -2.84 14.31
CA VAL A 81 9.53 -1.66 15.12
C VAL A 81 9.71 -2.05 16.59
N LYS A 82 8.80 -2.83 17.15
CA LYS A 82 8.87 -3.33 18.52
C LYS A 82 10.15 -4.13 18.80
N ASN A 83 10.64 -4.86 17.82
CA ASN A 83 11.85 -5.67 17.92
C ASN A 83 13.11 -4.97 17.40
N ASN A 84 13.08 -3.67 17.20
CA ASN A 84 14.21 -2.86 16.73
C ASN A 84 14.83 -3.39 15.42
N PHE A 85 13.98 -3.87 14.50
CA PHE A 85 14.44 -4.34 13.19
C PHE A 85 15.09 -3.22 12.39
N SER A 86 16.24 -3.49 11.80
CA SER A 86 16.91 -2.54 10.90
C SER A 86 16.30 -2.60 9.50
N PHE A 87 15.57 -1.57 9.11
CA PHE A 87 14.91 -1.47 7.79
C PHE A 87 15.89 -1.41 6.60
N ARG A 88 17.17 -1.14 6.87
CA ARG A 88 18.25 -1.34 5.86
C ARG A 88 18.33 -2.79 5.38
N LYS A 89 17.93 -3.76 6.20
CA LYS A 89 17.86 -5.17 5.81
C LYS A 89 16.68 -5.45 4.88
N LEU A 90 15.61 -4.65 4.95
CA LEU A 90 14.50 -4.71 3.99
C LEU A 90 14.96 -4.19 2.63
N ARG A 91 15.47 -3.00 2.59
CA ARG A 91 16.07 -2.34 1.41
C ARG A 91 17.02 -1.23 1.86
N ASN A 92 18.26 -1.35 1.49
CA ASN A 92 19.27 -0.32 1.79
C ASN A 92 19.20 0.83 0.76
N GLY A 93 19.69 2.00 1.17
CA GLY A 93 19.80 3.17 0.31
C GLY A 93 18.55 4.04 0.31
N LYS A 94 18.50 4.95 -0.65
CA LYS A 94 17.45 5.96 -0.79
C LYS A 94 16.62 5.73 -2.06
N ILE A 95 15.36 6.14 -2.00
CA ILE A 95 14.49 6.19 -3.17
C ILE A 95 15.04 7.24 -4.12
N LEU A 96 15.33 6.83 -5.33
CA LEU A 96 15.82 7.68 -6.43
C LEU A 96 14.70 7.90 -7.44
N ALA A 97 14.86 8.91 -8.30
CA ALA A 97 13.91 9.22 -9.37
C ALA A 97 13.57 7.98 -10.24
N ILE A 98 14.54 7.10 -10.48
CA ILE A 98 14.36 5.86 -11.26
C ILE A 98 13.35 4.89 -10.64
N HIS A 99 13.13 4.93 -9.32
CA HIS A 99 12.15 4.10 -8.62
C HIS A 99 10.72 4.65 -8.71
N ILE A 100 10.59 5.94 -9.06
CA ILE A 100 9.33 6.66 -9.03
C ILE A 100 8.65 6.54 -10.39
N LYS A 101 7.59 5.75 -10.47
CA LYS A 101 6.79 5.53 -11.68
C LYS A 101 5.52 6.37 -11.75
N ASP A 102 5.08 6.93 -10.63
CA ASP A 102 3.91 7.79 -10.53
C ASP A 102 4.29 9.15 -9.94
N GLU A 103 3.83 10.22 -10.58
CA GLU A 103 4.14 11.61 -10.20
C GLU A 103 3.80 11.96 -8.75
N ARG A 104 2.72 11.39 -8.21
CA ARG A 104 2.30 11.63 -6.81
C ARG A 104 3.32 11.17 -5.79
N ASN A 105 4.24 10.29 -6.19
CA ASN A 105 5.30 9.74 -5.36
C ASN A 105 6.62 10.54 -5.42
N LYS A 106 6.72 11.57 -6.25
CA LYS A 106 7.94 12.40 -6.37
C LYS A 106 8.41 12.97 -5.03
N LYS A 107 7.48 13.30 -4.15
CA LYS A 107 7.78 13.81 -2.80
C LYS A 107 8.52 12.83 -1.90
N TYR A 108 8.59 11.56 -2.26
CA TYR A 108 9.29 10.52 -1.50
C TYR A 108 10.72 10.27 -2.00
N GLU A 109 11.17 10.99 -3.02
CA GLU A 109 12.57 10.94 -3.45
C GLU A 109 13.49 11.31 -2.29
N GLY A 110 14.55 10.56 -2.09
CA GLY A 110 15.47 10.72 -0.96
C GLY A 110 15.03 10.05 0.35
N TRP A 111 13.82 9.49 0.41
CA TRP A 111 13.38 8.70 1.57
C TRP A 111 14.03 7.32 1.56
N ASP A 112 14.14 6.71 2.74
CA ASP A 112 14.54 5.32 2.89
C ASP A 112 13.32 4.39 3.11
N ALA A 113 13.57 3.09 3.17
CA ALA A 113 12.54 2.09 3.38
C ALA A 113 11.80 2.27 4.72
N GLU A 114 12.51 2.67 5.77
CA GLU A 114 11.90 2.90 7.09
C GLU A 114 10.86 4.01 7.05
N LYS A 115 11.24 5.18 6.53
CA LYS A 115 10.32 6.33 6.43
C LYS A 115 9.10 6.04 5.58
N LEU A 116 9.30 5.33 4.46
CA LEU A 116 8.19 5.00 3.57
C LEU A 116 7.24 3.98 4.20
N THR A 117 7.79 2.96 4.87
CA THR A 117 7.00 1.95 5.58
C THR A 117 6.24 2.55 6.75
N ASP A 118 6.89 3.43 7.51
CA ASP A 118 6.26 4.20 8.59
C ASP A 118 5.07 5.04 8.07
N LYS A 119 5.24 5.69 6.92
CA LYS A 119 4.16 6.47 6.29
C LYS A 119 2.99 5.60 5.83
N ILE A 120 3.25 4.38 5.39
CA ILE A 120 2.21 3.41 5.04
C ILE A 120 1.44 2.99 6.31
N ASP A 121 2.15 2.65 7.39
CA ASP A 121 1.55 2.32 8.69
C ASP A 121 0.66 3.46 9.22
N GLU A 122 1.19 4.68 9.22
CA GLU A 122 0.45 5.88 9.63
C GLU A 122 -0.88 6.01 8.88
N LYS A 123 -0.85 5.81 7.55
CA LYS A 123 -2.05 5.99 6.71
C LYS A 123 -3.07 4.85 6.84
N ILE A 124 -2.63 3.64 7.06
CA ILE A 124 -3.54 2.53 7.40
C ILE A 124 -4.24 2.84 8.74
N THR A 125 -3.48 3.24 9.73
CA THR A 125 -4.00 3.60 11.06
C THR A 125 -4.98 4.77 10.99
N GLU A 126 -4.64 5.83 10.24
CA GLU A 126 -5.50 6.99 10.02
C GLU A 126 -6.86 6.59 9.39
N LEU A 127 -6.84 5.79 8.34
CA LEU A 127 -8.06 5.31 7.69
C LEU A 127 -8.94 4.48 8.64
N ARG A 128 -8.33 3.60 9.42
CA ARG A 128 -9.04 2.82 10.44
C ARG A 128 -9.66 3.71 11.52
N ASN A 129 -8.94 4.73 11.97
CA ASN A 129 -9.42 5.66 12.98
C ASN A 129 -10.59 6.51 12.47
N ILE A 130 -10.50 7.05 11.25
CA ILE A 130 -11.60 7.79 10.62
C ILE A 130 -12.86 6.91 10.57
N ARG A 131 -12.72 5.70 10.09
CA ARG A 131 -13.82 4.75 9.98
C ARG A 131 -14.42 4.39 11.34
N LYS A 132 -13.58 4.09 12.33
CA LYS A 132 -14.01 3.78 13.70
C LYS A 132 -14.77 4.93 14.35
N MET A 133 -14.26 6.17 14.21
CA MET A 133 -14.94 7.36 14.72
C MET A 133 -16.27 7.63 14.03
N ASN A 134 -16.47 7.13 12.82
CA ASN A 134 -17.71 7.28 12.05
C ASN A 134 -18.61 6.01 12.10
N GLY A 135 -18.59 5.29 13.21
CA GLY A 135 -19.45 4.13 13.42
C GLY A 135 -19.12 2.88 12.60
N GLY A 136 -17.86 2.74 12.16
CA GLY A 136 -17.38 1.56 11.44
C GLY A 136 -17.59 1.63 9.92
N THR A 137 -17.92 2.80 9.36
CA THR A 137 -18.13 3.01 7.94
C THR A 137 -17.55 4.33 7.47
N PHE A 138 -17.19 4.41 6.17
CA PHE A 138 -16.81 5.68 5.52
C PHE A 138 -18.01 6.47 5.00
N LYS A 139 -19.23 5.97 5.13
CA LYS A 139 -20.43 6.64 4.66
C LYS A 139 -20.61 7.98 5.36
N GLY A 140 -20.69 9.07 4.59
CA GLY A 140 -20.88 10.41 5.11
C GLY A 140 -19.63 11.08 5.69
N VAL A 141 -18.47 10.44 5.64
CA VAL A 141 -17.19 11.03 6.05
C VAL A 141 -16.82 12.17 5.09
N LYS A 142 -16.37 13.30 5.64
CA LYS A 142 -15.97 14.48 4.85
C LYS A 142 -14.59 14.37 4.21
N ASN A 143 -13.72 13.49 4.73
CA ASN A 143 -12.42 13.22 4.15
C ASN A 143 -12.58 12.60 2.75
N ASN A 144 -11.67 12.93 1.84
CA ASN A 144 -11.63 12.27 0.53
C ASN A 144 -11.01 10.87 0.66
N ILE A 145 -11.82 9.90 1.04
CA ILE A 145 -11.38 8.52 1.29
C ILE A 145 -10.81 7.87 0.03
N SER A 146 -11.42 8.10 -1.12
CA SER A 146 -10.93 7.59 -2.41
C SER A 146 -9.48 8.05 -2.67
N LEU A 147 -9.20 9.33 -2.48
CA LEU A 147 -7.85 9.87 -2.66
C LEU A 147 -6.87 9.30 -1.63
N MET A 148 -7.28 9.17 -0.37
CA MET A 148 -6.42 8.61 0.69
C MET A 148 -6.04 7.16 0.39
N ILE A 149 -7.00 6.34 -0.03
CA ILE A 149 -6.80 4.94 -0.40
C ILE A 149 -5.93 4.82 -1.66
N SER A 150 -6.18 5.63 -2.68
CA SER A 150 -5.37 5.71 -3.89
C SER A 150 -3.92 6.05 -3.58
N ASN A 151 -3.69 7.06 -2.76
CA ASN A 151 -2.34 7.45 -2.35
C ASN A 151 -1.64 6.34 -1.56
N LEU A 152 -2.36 5.63 -0.69
CA LEU A 152 -1.82 4.49 0.05
C LEU A 152 -1.39 3.36 -0.88
N PHE A 153 -2.22 3.01 -1.85
CA PHE A 153 -1.91 2.01 -2.88
C PHE A 153 -0.61 2.36 -3.63
N PHE A 154 -0.47 3.59 -4.11
CA PHE A 154 0.72 4.01 -4.85
C PHE A 154 1.98 4.07 -3.99
N ARG A 155 1.85 4.35 -2.69
CA ARG A 155 2.98 4.22 -1.74
C ARG A 155 3.42 2.77 -1.58
N MET A 156 2.47 1.85 -1.45
CA MET A 156 2.78 0.42 -1.34
C MET A 156 3.45 -0.09 -2.62
N LYS A 157 3.01 0.35 -3.79
CA LYS A 157 3.67 0.05 -5.06
C LYS A 157 5.09 0.61 -5.11
N LEU A 158 5.29 1.84 -4.67
CA LEU A 158 6.63 2.44 -4.61
C LEU A 158 7.56 1.63 -3.69
N LEU A 159 7.08 1.22 -2.52
CA LEU A 159 7.88 0.38 -1.62
C LEU A 159 8.24 -0.95 -2.26
N ALA A 160 7.29 -1.59 -2.94
CA ALA A 160 7.53 -2.84 -3.65
C ALA A 160 8.54 -2.67 -4.78
N ASP A 161 8.39 -1.66 -5.62
CA ASP A 161 9.35 -1.32 -6.69
C ASP A 161 10.73 -1.03 -6.12
N PHE A 162 10.81 -0.32 -5.00
CA PHE A 162 12.07 0.00 -4.34
C PHE A 162 12.76 -1.26 -3.78
N ILE A 163 12.02 -2.15 -3.13
CA ILE A 163 12.55 -3.44 -2.63
C ILE A 163 13.06 -4.29 -3.79
N LEU A 164 12.33 -4.37 -4.89
CA LEU A 164 12.65 -5.22 -6.03
C LEU A 164 13.77 -4.67 -6.92
N SER A 165 14.04 -3.37 -6.84
CA SER A 165 15.13 -2.71 -7.58
C SER A 165 16.50 -2.90 -6.93
N GLU A 166 16.58 -3.66 -5.86
CA GLU A 166 17.86 -4.02 -5.24
C GLU A 166 18.73 -4.74 -6.28
N ALA A 167 19.85 -4.11 -6.65
CA ALA A 167 20.78 -4.67 -7.62
C ALA A 167 21.31 -6.03 -7.12
N ASN A 168 21.36 -6.98 -8.04
CA ASN A 168 21.90 -8.33 -7.81
C ASN A 168 23.39 -8.28 -7.45
#